data_560243b1b1f79aa89abcd94d22ca841b
#
_entry.id   560243b1b1f79aa89abcd94d22ca841b
#
_cell.length_a   1.000
_cell.length_b   1.000
_cell.length_c   1.000
_cell.angle_alpha   90.00
_cell.angle_beta   90.00
_cell.angle_gamma   90.00
#
_symmetry.space_group_name_H-M   'P 1'
#
loop_
_entity.id
_entity.type
_entity.pdbx_description
1 polymer ?
#
loop_
_entity_poly.entity_id
_entity_poly.type
_entity_poly.pdbx_seq_one_letter_code
_entity_poly.pdbx_strand_id
1 'polypeptide(L)'
;VKVVSIVPGDSLPQPASALVGAVLARHLLVGGVRWTKGRQLDEADLRALESGDVTLPGAVGVSADAPPPTVTLLIPDPGDVHEDAAAARLAAAVAGPGLVLRGPSESRFDLVAAHAGEVRARVPTLERLNAVDGIAVFTVLDGQLVTEGTLVASVKTGPHLLSLASVLRAEAIAARGSPARPVVEVRPYLPRRVAAVVKETLPESARAHFEATLRARVDGLRSTLVEVAYVADEPAAVAAAFRRLARGRARVDLLLTAGATSTDPSDAIFVGFAAIGGRVVSHGVPAHPGSMLWLGRAGATTFLGLPTCGAYSRATAADLLLPWLVAGEAPDRGTVARLAHGGILTREMRFRFPPYARSLDASEG
;
A
#
# COMPACT_ATOMS: atom_id res chain seq x y z
N VAL A 1 -6.96 -10.76 32.65
CA VAL A 1 -6.86 -12.19 32.24
C VAL A 1 -6.41 -13.04 33.43
N LYS A 2 -7.20 -14.04 33.78
CA LYS A 2 -6.81 -15.04 34.77
C LYS A 2 -6.31 -16.29 34.06
N VAL A 3 -5.18 -16.84 34.51
CA VAL A 3 -4.59 -18.07 33.96
C VAL A 3 -4.98 -19.24 34.84
N VAL A 4 -5.51 -20.29 34.25
CA VAL A 4 -5.86 -21.55 34.93
C VAL A 4 -5.22 -22.71 34.17
N SER A 5 -4.61 -23.62 34.92
CA SER A 5 -4.08 -24.88 34.38
C SER A 5 -4.98 -26.03 34.86
N ILE A 6 -5.39 -26.87 33.93
CA ILE A 6 -6.18 -28.07 34.19
C ILE A 6 -5.41 -29.31 33.76
N VAL A 7 -5.62 -30.42 34.46
CA VAL A 7 -5.11 -31.73 34.06
C VAL A 7 -6.24 -32.42 33.28
N PRO A 8 -6.05 -32.84 32.03
CA PRO A 8 -7.05 -33.58 31.28
C PRO A 8 -7.46 -34.88 32.00
N GLY A 9 -8.75 -35.16 32.04
CA GLY A 9 -9.27 -36.32 32.75
C GLY A 9 -9.61 -36.08 34.24
N ASP A 10 -9.15 -34.98 34.82
CA ASP A 10 -9.57 -34.56 36.15
C ASP A 10 -10.87 -33.74 36.09
N SER A 11 -11.60 -33.72 37.22
CA SER A 11 -12.76 -32.84 37.35
C SER A 11 -12.34 -31.36 37.20
N LEU A 12 -13.07 -30.62 36.34
CA LEU A 12 -12.80 -29.20 36.15
C LEU A 12 -13.03 -28.38 37.43
N PRO A 13 -12.33 -27.26 37.63
CA PRO A 13 -12.60 -26.32 38.72
C PRO A 13 -14.07 -25.90 38.75
N GLN A 14 -14.68 -25.93 39.92
CA GLN A 14 -16.09 -25.57 40.08
C GLN A 14 -16.27 -24.05 40.35
N PRO A 15 -17.31 -23.44 39.77
CA PRO A 15 -18.24 -24.01 38.80
C PRO A 15 -17.62 -24.12 37.41
N ALA A 16 -17.80 -25.26 36.72
CA ALA A 16 -17.29 -25.44 35.35
C ALA A 16 -17.79 -24.38 34.37
N SER A 17 -18.98 -23.80 34.59
CA SER A 17 -19.52 -22.69 33.82
C SER A 17 -18.64 -21.45 33.85
N ALA A 18 -17.78 -21.27 34.86
CA ALA A 18 -16.81 -20.15 34.87
C ALA A 18 -15.68 -20.31 33.85
N LEU A 19 -15.53 -21.49 33.26
CA LEU A 19 -14.54 -21.74 32.17
C LEU A 19 -15.15 -21.59 30.77
N VAL A 20 -16.47 -21.44 30.65
CA VAL A 20 -17.10 -21.17 29.35
C VAL A 20 -16.61 -19.81 28.82
N GLY A 21 -16.14 -19.79 27.58
CA GLY A 21 -15.51 -18.61 26.98
C GLY A 21 -14.01 -18.47 27.32
N ALA A 22 -13.44 -19.35 28.15
CA ALA A 22 -11.99 -19.37 28.32
C ALA A 22 -11.29 -19.69 27.02
N VAL A 23 -10.09 -19.15 26.84
CA VAL A 23 -9.31 -19.25 25.60
C VAL A 23 -8.15 -20.22 25.79
N LEU A 24 -7.98 -21.12 24.84
CA LEU A 24 -6.91 -22.10 24.83
C LEU A 24 -5.56 -21.42 24.51
N ALA A 25 -4.61 -21.50 25.46
CA ALA A 25 -3.31 -20.82 25.31
C ALA A 25 -2.36 -21.51 24.32
N ARG A 26 -2.51 -22.81 24.06
CA ARG A 26 -1.63 -23.63 23.20
C ARG A 26 -2.43 -24.60 22.37
N HIS A 27 -1.84 -25.05 21.25
CA HIS A 27 -2.42 -26.15 20.47
C HIS A 27 -2.46 -27.45 21.29
N LEU A 28 -3.51 -28.25 21.08
CA LEU A 28 -3.61 -29.61 21.61
C LEU A 28 -4.39 -30.52 20.67
N LEU A 29 -4.34 -31.81 20.91
CA LEU A 29 -5.16 -32.83 20.26
C LEU A 29 -6.18 -33.34 21.26
N VAL A 30 -7.46 -33.33 20.89
CA VAL A 30 -8.56 -33.88 21.69
C VAL A 30 -9.27 -34.92 20.85
N GLY A 31 -9.30 -36.17 21.30
CA GLY A 31 -9.88 -37.26 20.50
C GLY A 31 -9.22 -37.40 19.15
N GLY A 32 -7.91 -37.14 19.01
CA GLY A 32 -7.19 -37.10 17.72
C GLY A 32 -7.44 -35.87 16.84
N VAL A 33 -8.33 -34.96 17.24
CA VAL A 33 -8.63 -33.72 16.51
C VAL A 33 -7.78 -32.58 17.03
N ARG A 34 -7.11 -31.83 16.12
CA ARG A 34 -6.29 -30.68 16.49
C ARG A 34 -7.15 -29.48 16.88
N TRP A 35 -7.00 -29.03 18.12
CA TRP A 35 -7.51 -27.74 18.59
C TRP A 35 -6.41 -26.68 18.51
N THR A 36 -6.74 -25.56 17.93
CA THR A 36 -5.77 -24.46 17.78
C THR A 36 -5.75 -23.58 19.02
N LYS A 37 -4.58 -23.03 19.34
CA LYS A 37 -4.47 -21.93 20.31
C LYS A 37 -5.42 -20.80 19.90
N GLY A 38 -5.91 -20.04 20.85
CA GLY A 38 -6.90 -18.99 20.59
C GLY A 38 -8.34 -19.50 20.51
N ARG A 39 -8.60 -20.82 20.54
CA ARG A 39 -9.97 -21.38 20.57
C ARG A 39 -10.69 -20.93 21.85
N GLN A 40 -11.85 -20.29 21.70
CA GLN A 40 -12.77 -20.08 22.81
C GLN A 40 -13.53 -21.37 23.10
N LEU A 41 -13.53 -21.79 24.35
CA LEU A 41 -14.13 -23.06 24.80
C LEU A 41 -15.61 -22.87 25.09
N ASP A 42 -16.42 -23.77 24.57
CA ASP A 42 -17.81 -23.91 24.94
C ASP A 42 -17.98 -25.08 25.93
N GLU A 43 -19.23 -25.34 26.36
CA GLU A 43 -19.53 -26.44 27.26
C GLU A 43 -19.18 -27.83 26.70
N ALA A 44 -19.28 -28.04 25.40
CA ALA A 44 -18.94 -29.33 24.79
C ALA A 44 -17.42 -29.52 24.80
N ASP A 45 -16.65 -28.45 24.55
CA ASP A 45 -15.20 -28.46 24.66
C ASP A 45 -14.73 -28.79 26.08
N LEU A 46 -15.37 -28.19 27.09
CA LEU A 46 -15.03 -28.47 28.48
C LEU A 46 -15.27 -29.94 28.85
N ARG A 47 -16.40 -30.51 28.42
CA ARG A 47 -16.68 -31.97 28.61
C ARG A 47 -15.66 -32.86 27.90
N ALA A 48 -15.21 -32.44 26.70
CA ALA A 48 -14.17 -33.18 25.97
C ALA A 48 -12.81 -33.15 26.72
N LEU A 49 -12.47 -32.06 27.38
CA LEU A 49 -11.26 -31.98 28.21
C LEU A 49 -11.36 -32.87 29.48
N GLU A 50 -12.55 -33.01 30.08
CA GLU A 50 -12.79 -33.92 31.19
C GLU A 50 -12.69 -35.40 30.80
N SER A 51 -12.93 -35.76 29.54
CA SER A 51 -12.80 -37.15 29.05
C SER A 51 -11.38 -37.70 29.11
N GLY A 52 -10.37 -36.84 29.21
CA GLY A 52 -8.97 -37.20 29.35
C GLY A 52 -8.25 -37.60 28.08
N ASP A 53 -8.93 -37.69 26.93
CA ASP A 53 -8.31 -38.02 25.64
C ASP A 53 -7.66 -36.75 25.01
N VAL A 54 -6.64 -36.23 25.69
CA VAL A 54 -5.92 -35.01 25.33
C VAL A 54 -4.44 -35.28 25.19
N THR A 55 -3.85 -34.93 24.09
CA THR A 55 -2.42 -35.00 23.83
C THR A 55 -1.84 -33.61 23.54
N LEU A 56 -0.75 -33.25 24.21
CA LEU A 56 -0.01 -32.02 23.94
C LEU A 56 1.05 -32.27 22.87
N PRO A 57 1.13 -31.42 21.82
CA PRO A 57 2.18 -31.50 20.82
C PRO A 57 3.57 -31.37 21.47
N GLY A 58 4.46 -32.31 21.19
CA GLY A 58 5.82 -32.35 21.77
C GLY A 58 5.99 -33.19 23.02
N ALA A 59 4.94 -33.81 23.53
CA ALA A 59 5.01 -34.74 24.70
C ALA A 59 5.55 -36.14 24.33
N VAL A 60 6.18 -36.33 23.19
CA VAL A 60 6.77 -37.61 22.78
C VAL A 60 8.05 -37.86 23.59
N GLY A 61 8.09 -38.94 24.39
CA GLY A 61 9.28 -39.33 25.14
C GLY A 61 9.38 -38.76 26.55
N VAL A 62 8.25 -38.31 27.15
CA VAL A 62 8.21 -37.87 28.55
C VAL A 62 8.37 -39.10 29.47
N SER A 63 9.29 -39.01 30.46
CA SER A 63 9.50 -40.06 31.48
C SER A 63 8.22 -40.37 32.23
N ALA A 64 8.05 -41.62 32.66
CA ALA A 64 6.89 -42.04 33.51
C ALA A 64 6.77 -41.24 34.83
N ASP A 65 7.85 -40.61 35.28
CA ASP A 65 7.89 -39.79 36.50
C ASP A 65 7.61 -38.29 36.21
N ALA A 66 7.33 -37.89 34.95
CA ALA A 66 7.01 -36.51 34.67
C ALA A 66 5.60 -36.12 35.16
N PRO A 67 5.40 -34.89 35.63
CA PRO A 67 4.08 -34.44 36.02
C PRO A 67 3.09 -34.57 34.85
N PRO A 68 1.80 -34.83 35.08
CA PRO A 68 0.81 -34.96 34.05
C PRO A 68 0.77 -33.69 33.18
N PRO A 69 0.53 -33.85 31.89
CA PRO A 69 0.46 -32.70 30.98
C PRO A 69 -0.70 -31.78 31.40
N THR A 70 -0.46 -30.48 31.47
CA THR A 70 -1.47 -29.48 31.80
C THR A 70 -1.92 -28.67 30.60
N VAL A 71 -3.21 -28.41 30.50
CA VAL A 71 -3.81 -27.49 29.54
C VAL A 71 -3.97 -26.12 30.20
N THR A 72 -3.38 -25.12 29.60
CA THR A 72 -3.46 -23.73 30.07
C THR A 72 -4.65 -23.02 29.41
N LEU A 73 -5.55 -22.52 30.24
CA LEU A 73 -6.72 -21.73 29.84
C LEU A 73 -6.56 -20.28 30.30
N LEU A 74 -6.95 -19.35 29.44
CA LEU A 74 -7.01 -17.93 29.72
C LEU A 74 -8.49 -17.56 29.94
N ILE A 75 -8.85 -17.15 31.12
CA ILE A 75 -10.19 -16.69 31.44
C ILE A 75 -10.23 -15.19 31.23
N PRO A 76 -11.14 -14.67 30.34
CA PRO A 76 -11.25 -13.25 30.14
C PRO A 76 -11.73 -12.53 31.40
N ASP A 77 -11.13 -11.38 31.70
CA ASP A 77 -11.71 -10.45 32.67
C ASP A 77 -12.90 -9.71 32.02
N PRO A 78 -13.81 -9.16 32.84
CA PRO A 78 -14.89 -8.32 32.30
C PRO A 78 -14.34 -7.19 31.43
N GLY A 79 -14.72 -7.19 30.16
CA GLY A 79 -14.26 -6.21 29.19
C GLY A 79 -13.01 -6.64 28.39
N ASP A 80 -12.49 -7.83 28.54
CA ASP A 80 -11.51 -8.38 27.61
C ASP A 80 -12.19 -8.75 26.28
N VAL A 81 -11.45 -8.53 25.18
CA VAL A 81 -11.88 -8.81 23.80
C VAL A 81 -11.00 -9.91 23.23
N HIS A 82 -11.64 -10.94 22.68
CA HIS A 82 -10.94 -12.02 21.98
C HIS A 82 -10.12 -11.49 20.80
N GLU A 83 -8.97 -12.10 20.53
CA GLU A 83 -8.01 -11.68 19.49
C GLU A 83 -8.66 -11.51 18.12
N ASP A 84 -9.52 -12.42 17.68
CA ASP A 84 -10.17 -12.34 16.37
C ASP A 84 -11.17 -11.18 16.31
N ALA A 85 -11.93 -10.96 17.38
CA ALA A 85 -12.86 -9.84 17.46
C ALA A 85 -12.13 -8.49 17.51
N ALA A 86 -11.04 -8.41 18.28
CA ALA A 86 -10.20 -7.23 18.33
C ALA A 86 -9.54 -6.94 16.96
N ALA A 87 -8.96 -7.96 16.31
CA ALA A 87 -8.35 -7.83 15.00
C ALA A 87 -9.37 -7.41 13.93
N ALA A 88 -10.60 -7.94 13.94
CA ALA A 88 -11.67 -7.54 13.02
C ALA A 88 -12.03 -6.05 13.18
N ARG A 89 -12.22 -5.60 14.43
CA ARG A 89 -12.53 -4.19 14.74
C ARG A 89 -11.43 -3.25 14.29
N LEU A 90 -10.18 -3.61 14.57
CA LEU A 90 -9.01 -2.82 14.18
C LEU A 90 -8.81 -2.81 12.67
N ALA A 91 -9.01 -3.94 11.98
CA ALA A 91 -8.93 -4.02 10.53
C ALA A 91 -9.98 -3.10 9.87
N ALA A 92 -11.21 -3.11 10.38
CA ALA A 92 -12.26 -2.21 9.91
C ALA A 92 -11.94 -0.73 10.17
N ALA A 93 -11.29 -0.40 11.31
CA ALA A 93 -10.89 0.97 11.64
C ALA A 93 -9.71 1.48 10.80
N VAL A 94 -8.84 0.59 10.34
CA VAL A 94 -7.64 0.91 9.55
C VAL A 94 -7.95 1.00 8.06
N ALA A 95 -8.81 0.11 7.56
CA ALA A 95 -9.09 -0.01 6.13
C ALA A 95 -9.89 1.16 5.59
N GLY A 96 -9.42 1.69 4.47
CA GLY A 96 -10.09 2.69 3.66
C GLY A 96 -10.56 2.13 2.32
N PRO A 97 -11.02 3.02 1.42
CA PRO A 97 -11.43 2.64 0.08
C PRO A 97 -10.35 1.86 -0.68
N GLY A 98 -10.79 0.96 -1.56
CA GLY A 98 -9.91 0.15 -2.41
C GLY A 98 -9.24 -1.03 -1.71
N LEU A 99 -9.70 -1.39 -0.50
CA LEU A 99 -9.22 -2.54 0.26
C LEU A 99 -10.35 -3.53 0.55
N VAL A 100 -10.00 -4.81 0.50
CA VAL A 100 -10.86 -5.95 0.90
C VAL A 100 -10.23 -6.61 2.11
N LEU A 101 -11.02 -6.86 3.14
CA LEU A 101 -10.61 -7.56 4.35
C LEU A 101 -10.68 -9.07 4.13
N ARG A 102 -9.62 -9.79 4.52
CA ARG A 102 -9.55 -11.26 4.52
C ARG A 102 -9.10 -11.74 5.89
N GLY A 103 -9.85 -12.60 6.51
CA GLY A 103 -9.55 -13.15 7.84
C GLY A 103 -10.85 -13.48 8.59
N PRO A 104 -10.73 -13.85 9.88
CA PRO A 104 -9.50 -13.99 10.64
C PRO A 104 -8.69 -15.25 10.27
N SER A 105 -7.38 -15.17 10.44
CA SER A 105 -6.47 -16.30 10.39
C SER A 105 -5.41 -16.13 11.48
N GLU A 106 -5.49 -16.87 12.55
CA GLU A 106 -4.60 -16.75 13.73
C GLU A 106 -4.47 -15.29 14.21
N SER A 107 -5.58 -14.67 14.58
CA SER A 107 -5.67 -13.26 15.04
C SER A 107 -5.25 -12.21 14.00
N ARG A 108 -5.13 -12.57 12.72
CA ARG A 108 -4.71 -11.67 11.64
C ARG A 108 -5.83 -11.44 10.64
N PHE A 109 -5.99 -10.18 10.24
CA PHE A 109 -6.73 -9.76 9.07
C PHE A 109 -5.77 -9.16 8.05
N ASP A 110 -5.89 -9.61 6.81
CA ASP A 110 -5.16 -9.08 5.67
C ASP A 110 -6.03 -8.07 4.91
N LEU A 111 -5.46 -6.93 4.57
CA LEU A 111 -6.05 -5.87 3.77
C LEU A 111 -5.48 -6.00 2.36
N VAL A 112 -6.31 -6.41 1.41
CA VAL A 112 -5.90 -6.75 0.06
C VAL A 112 -6.44 -5.71 -0.92
N ALA A 113 -5.64 -5.30 -1.91
CA ALA A 113 -6.05 -4.34 -2.92
C ALA A 113 -7.24 -4.88 -3.75
N ALA A 114 -8.34 -4.13 -3.82
CA ALA A 114 -9.52 -4.43 -4.61
C ALA A 114 -9.33 -4.12 -6.11
N HIS A 115 -8.32 -3.34 -6.45
CA HIS A 115 -7.98 -2.91 -7.81
C HIS A 115 -6.52 -2.43 -7.87
N ALA A 116 -6.00 -2.24 -9.05
CA ALA A 116 -4.70 -1.60 -9.24
C ALA A 116 -4.75 -0.11 -8.86
N GLY A 117 -3.67 0.39 -8.24
CA GLY A 117 -3.62 1.78 -7.81
C GLY A 117 -2.41 2.12 -6.95
N GLU A 118 -2.49 3.29 -6.31
CA GLU A 118 -1.50 3.81 -5.38
C GLU A 118 -1.95 3.55 -3.93
N VAL A 119 -1.07 2.96 -3.13
CA VAL A 119 -1.27 2.82 -1.69
C VAL A 119 -1.02 4.14 -0.99
N ARG A 120 -1.96 4.57 -0.17
CA ARG A 120 -1.79 5.70 0.75
C ARG A 120 -1.83 5.18 2.18
N ALA A 121 -0.76 5.42 2.93
CA ALA A 121 -0.64 5.05 4.32
C ALA A 121 -0.28 6.26 5.19
N ARG A 122 -1.04 6.52 6.25
CA ARG A 122 -0.72 7.58 7.21
C ARG A 122 0.33 7.09 8.21
N VAL A 123 1.61 7.14 7.81
CA VAL A 123 2.74 6.63 8.60
C VAL A 123 2.72 7.12 10.06
N PRO A 124 2.52 8.43 10.38
CA PRO A 124 2.47 8.86 11.78
C PRO A 124 1.29 8.28 12.58
N THR A 125 0.23 7.85 11.91
CA THR A 125 -0.90 7.17 12.56
C THR A 125 -0.60 5.70 12.78
N LEU A 126 0.07 5.03 11.83
CA LEU A 126 0.56 3.67 11.98
C LEU A 126 1.52 3.55 13.18
N GLU A 127 2.46 4.49 13.32
CA GLU A 127 3.38 4.53 14.46
C GLU A 127 2.64 4.62 15.80
N ARG A 128 1.63 5.50 15.89
CA ARG A 128 0.79 5.63 17.11
C ARG A 128 -0.07 4.41 17.38
N LEU A 129 -0.58 3.73 16.35
CA LEU A 129 -1.32 2.48 16.50
C LEU A 129 -0.41 1.38 17.06
N ASN A 130 0.79 1.24 16.50
CA ASN A 130 1.77 0.25 16.93
C ASN A 130 2.42 0.57 18.28
N ALA A 131 2.22 1.76 18.82
CA ALA A 131 2.58 2.11 20.20
C ALA A 131 1.52 1.66 21.24
N VAL A 132 0.39 1.09 20.81
CA VAL A 132 -0.58 0.45 21.70
C VAL A 132 -0.17 -1.01 21.87
N ASP A 133 0.10 -1.41 23.10
CA ASP A 133 0.56 -2.77 23.40
C ASP A 133 -0.44 -3.83 22.91
N GLY A 134 0.09 -4.92 22.37
CA GLY A 134 -0.69 -6.04 21.83
C GLY A 134 -1.27 -5.81 20.42
N ILE A 135 -1.02 -4.68 19.78
CA ILE A 135 -1.52 -4.35 18.45
C ILE A 135 -0.37 -4.23 17.48
N ALA A 136 -0.49 -4.86 16.31
CA ALA A 136 0.44 -4.76 15.20
C ALA A 136 -0.30 -4.47 13.90
N VAL A 137 -0.01 -3.33 13.29
CA VAL A 137 -0.48 -2.92 11.96
C VAL A 137 0.73 -2.67 11.09
N PHE A 138 0.90 -3.43 10.03
CA PHE A 138 2.04 -3.29 9.12
C PHE A 138 1.56 -3.25 7.67
N THR A 139 2.27 -2.46 6.86
CA THR A 139 1.85 -2.11 5.49
C THR A 139 3.02 -2.18 4.52
N VAL A 140 2.71 -2.21 3.23
CA VAL A 140 3.67 -1.81 2.19
C VAL A 140 3.98 -0.31 2.30
N LEU A 141 4.93 0.19 1.51
CA LEU A 141 5.33 1.61 1.59
C LEU A 141 4.21 2.57 1.16
N ASP A 142 4.12 3.74 1.79
CA ASP A 142 3.28 4.85 1.29
C ASP A 142 3.72 5.24 -0.13
N GLY A 143 2.76 5.39 -1.04
CA GLY A 143 3.01 5.66 -2.45
C GLY A 143 3.41 4.43 -3.27
N GLN A 144 3.43 3.22 -2.68
CA GLN A 144 3.70 2.00 -3.44
C GLN A 144 2.55 1.67 -4.40
N LEU A 145 2.92 1.24 -5.60
CA LEU A 145 1.97 0.86 -6.64
C LEU A 145 1.65 -0.63 -6.54
N VAL A 146 0.37 -0.95 -6.56
CA VAL A 146 -0.14 -2.31 -6.39
C VAL A 146 -1.08 -2.71 -7.51
N THR A 147 -1.21 -4.00 -7.73
CA THR A 147 -2.24 -4.61 -8.58
C THR A 147 -3.36 -5.18 -7.71
N GLU A 148 -4.48 -5.48 -8.31
CA GLU A 148 -5.57 -6.21 -7.65
C GLU A 148 -5.05 -7.51 -7.01
N GLY A 149 -5.53 -7.83 -5.83
CA GLY A 149 -5.12 -9.02 -5.08
C GLY A 149 -3.81 -8.87 -4.28
N THR A 150 -3.08 -7.75 -4.43
CA THR A 150 -1.84 -7.51 -3.66
C THR A 150 -2.16 -7.32 -2.19
N LEU A 151 -1.42 -7.99 -1.30
CA LEU A 151 -1.44 -7.73 0.14
C LEU A 151 -0.87 -6.33 0.41
N VAL A 152 -1.70 -5.44 0.95
CA VAL A 152 -1.34 -4.04 1.21
C VAL A 152 -0.97 -3.81 2.67
N ALA A 153 -1.75 -4.40 3.56
CA ALA A 153 -1.55 -4.27 4.99
C ALA A 153 -2.05 -5.53 5.71
N SER A 154 -1.58 -5.72 6.93
CA SER A 154 -2.16 -6.71 7.85
C SER A 154 -2.33 -6.08 9.23
N VAL A 155 -3.39 -6.50 9.90
CA VAL A 155 -3.66 -6.17 11.30
C VAL A 155 -3.62 -7.47 12.09
N LYS A 156 -2.82 -7.49 13.12
CA LYS A 156 -2.67 -8.65 14.01
C LYS A 156 -2.71 -8.20 15.47
N THR A 157 -3.28 -9.03 16.32
CA THR A 157 -3.20 -8.88 17.78
C THR A 157 -2.21 -9.89 18.36
N GLY A 158 -1.40 -9.47 19.33
CA GLY A 158 -0.39 -10.35 19.97
C GLY A 158 -0.99 -11.30 21.00
N PRO A 159 -1.68 -10.81 22.05
CA PRO A 159 -2.34 -11.64 23.05
C PRO A 159 -3.65 -12.23 22.52
N HIS A 160 -4.03 -13.42 23.04
CA HIS A 160 -5.34 -14.01 22.73
C HIS A 160 -6.53 -13.22 23.31
N LEU A 161 -6.28 -12.42 24.34
CA LEU A 161 -7.25 -11.53 24.99
C LEU A 161 -6.64 -10.14 25.12
N LEU A 162 -7.32 -9.13 24.63
CA LEU A 162 -6.93 -7.72 24.75
C LEU A 162 -7.93 -6.98 25.63
N SER A 163 -7.45 -5.98 26.39
CA SER A 163 -8.38 -5.10 27.11
C SER A 163 -9.21 -4.28 26.11
N LEU A 164 -10.50 -4.11 26.39
CA LEU A 164 -11.37 -3.23 25.61
C LEU A 164 -10.81 -1.80 25.53
N ALA A 165 -10.14 -1.34 26.60
CA ALA A 165 -9.52 -0.02 26.62
C ALA A 165 -8.42 0.12 25.56
N SER A 166 -7.58 -0.90 25.34
CA SER A 166 -6.55 -0.92 24.29
C SER A 166 -7.19 -0.88 22.89
N VAL A 167 -8.25 -1.67 22.67
CA VAL A 167 -8.97 -1.70 21.40
C VAL A 167 -9.61 -0.33 21.10
N LEU A 168 -10.34 0.24 22.06
CA LEU A 168 -10.98 1.56 21.91
C LEU A 168 -9.94 2.69 21.69
N ARG A 169 -8.80 2.62 22.38
CA ARG A 169 -7.70 3.57 22.17
C ARG A 169 -7.18 3.51 20.74
N ALA A 170 -6.98 2.32 20.20
CA ALA A 170 -6.49 2.16 18.83
C ALA A 170 -7.52 2.60 17.80
N GLU A 171 -8.80 2.28 17.98
CA GLU A 171 -9.89 2.79 17.14
C GLU A 171 -9.94 4.33 17.15
N ALA A 172 -9.80 4.94 18.32
CA ALA A 172 -9.74 6.40 18.44
C ALA A 172 -8.52 7.00 17.75
N ILE A 173 -7.36 6.32 17.76
CA ILE A 173 -6.17 6.75 17.01
C ILE A 173 -6.43 6.65 15.50
N ALA A 174 -7.02 5.56 15.03
CA ALA A 174 -7.35 5.36 13.61
C ALA A 174 -8.34 6.43 13.12
N ALA A 175 -9.36 6.74 13.92
CA ALA A 175 -10.40 7.74 13.63
C ALA A 175 -9.91 9.20 13.63
N ARG A 176 -8.76 9.49 14.27
CA ARG A 176 -8.19 10.86 14.37
C ARG A 176 -7.69 11.41 13.04
N GLY A 177 -8.48 11.45 12.05
CA GLY A 177 -8.07 11.97 10.75
C GLY A 177 -9.25 12.30 9.86
N SER A 178 -10.47 12.19 10.40
CA SER A 178 -11.71 12.30 9.66
C SER A 178 -12.00 11.04 8.81
N PRO A 179 -13.28 10.71 8.58
CA PRO A 179 -13.69 9.66 7.63
C PRO A 179 -13.09 9.85 6.22
N ALA A 180 -12.74 11.10 5.87
CA ALA A 180 -12.08 11.44 4.61
C ALA A 180 -10.59 11.06 4.52
N ARG A 181 -9.98 10.54 5.59
CA ARG A 181 -8.55 10.16 5.62
C ARG A 181 -8.34 8.85 6.37
N PRO A 182 -8.63 7.70 5.75
CA PRO A 182 -8.39 6.39 6.34
C PRO A 182 -6.91 6.19 6.66
N VAL A 183 -6.60 5.21 7.49
CA VAL A 183 -5.20 4.90 7.84
C VAL A 183 -4.46 4.35 6.64
N VAL A 184 -5.11 3.43 5.91
CA VAL A 184 -4.58 2.83 4.68
C VAL A 184 -5.69 2.77 3.64
N GLU A 185 -5.40 3.17 2.41
CA GLU A 185 -6.31 3.07 1.25
C GLU A 185 -5.54 2.71 -0.02
N VAL A 186 -6.25 2.26 -1.04
CA VAL A 186 -5.72 2.13 -2.41
C VAL A 186 -6.51 3.07 -3.32
N ARG A 187 -5.84 4.07 -3.87
CA ARG A 187 -6.42 5.02 -4.83
C ARG A 187 -6.34 4.45 -6.24
N PRO A 188 -7.47 4.33 -6.95
CA PRO A 188 -7.47 3.81 -8.32
C PRO A 188 -6.80 4.77 -9.28
N TYR A 189 -6.27 4.24 -10.38
CA TYR A 189 -5.90 5.07 -11.52
C TYR A 189 -7.16 5.62 -12.18
N LEU A 190 -7.22 6.93 -12.32
CA LEU A 190 -8.28 7.64 -13.04
C LEU A 190 -7.93 7.68 -14.52
N PRO A 191 -8.81 7.24 -15.44
CA PRO A 191 -8.56 7.34 -16.87
C PRO A 191 -8.29 8.79 -17.27
N ARG A 192 -7.10 9.05 -17.85
CA ARG A 192 -6.66 10.37 -18.28
C ARG A 192 -6.41 10.40 -19.77
N ARG A 193 -6.68 11.53 -20.38
CA ARG A 193 -6.23 11.85 -21.73
C ARG A 193 -4.82 12.44 -21.62
N VAL A 194 -3.86 11.78 -22.23
CA VAL A 194 -2.43 12.13 -22.15
C VAL A 194 -1.95 12.48 -23.55
N ALA A 195 -1.18 13.54 -23.69
CA ALA A 195 -0.42 13.83 -24.91
C ALA A 195 1.06 14.04 -24.58
N ALA A 196 1.90 13.97 -25.59
CA ALA A 196 3.30 14.32 -25.46
C ALA A 196 3.68 15.39 -26.46
N VAL A 197 4.57 16.31 -26.06
CA VAL A 197 5.24 17.26 -26.95
C VAL A 197 6.74 17.00 -26.87
N VAL A 198 7.34 16.69 -28.01
CA VAL A 198 8.75 16.33 -28.17
C VAL A 198 9.44 17.38 -29.04
N LYS A 199 10.43 18.07 -28.46
CA LYS A 199 11.19 19.09 -29.20
C LYS A 199 12.54 18.56 -29.73
N GLU A 200 12.71 17.27 -29.81
CA GLU A 200 13.91 16.62 -30.37
C GLU A 200 13.68 16.11 -31.78
N THR A 201 14.70 16.24 -32.62
CA THR A 201 14.74 15.55 -33.90
C THR A 201 15.26 14.15 -33.70
N LEU A 202 14.35 13.17 -33.63
CA LEU A 202 14.69 11.76 -33.46
C LEU A 202 14.69 11.05 -34.84
N PRO A 203 15.63 10.14 -35.10
CA PRO A 203 15.53 9.18 -36.19
C PRO A 203 14.22 8.37 -36.09
N GLU A 204 13.70 7.90 -37.20
CA GLU A 204 12.40 7.18 -37.23
C GLU A 204 12.34 5.97 -36.30
N SER A 205 13.41 5.17 -36.24
CA SER A 205 13.51 4.03 -35.33
C SER A 205 13.45 4.44 -33.86
N ALA A 206 14.11 5.54 -33.50
CA ALA A 206 14.07 6.08 -32.15
C ALA A 206 12.69 6.64 -31.78
N ARG A 207 11.99 7.28 -32.76
CA ARG A 207 10.59 7.72 -32.57
C ARG A 207 9.67 6.57 -32.28
N ALA A 208 9.72 5.49 -33.08
CA ALA A 208 8.88 4.32 -32.89
C ALA A 208 9.08 3.69 -31.50
N HIS A 209 10.33 3.54 -31.08
CA HIS A 209 10.66 3.02 -29.74
C HIS A 209 10.16 3.94 -28.62
N PHE A 210 10.39 5.25 -28.72
CA PHE A 210 9.91 6.24 -27.76
C PHE A 210 8.40 6.20 -27.62
N GLU A 211 7.67 6.22 -28.74
CA GLU A 211 6.20 6.18 -28.73
C GLU A 211 5.66 4.88 -28.16
N ALA A 212 6.27 3.73 -28.48
CA ALA A 212 5.89 2.44 -27.90
C ALA A 212 6.07 2.43 -26.37
N THR A 213 7.21 2.94 -25.90
CA THR A 213 7.52 3.03 -24.46
C THR A 213 6.55 3.99 -23.75
N LEU A 214 6.25 5.12 -24.38
CA LEU A 214 5.31 6.10 -23.84
C LEU A 214 3.88 5.53 -23.78
N ARG A 215 3.46 4.82 -24.83
CA ARG A 215 2.17 4.14 -24.89
C ARG A 215 2.06 3.09 -23.79
N ALA A 216 3.08 2.25 -23.60
CA ALA A 216 3.09 1.25 -22.54
C ALA A 216 2.94 1.86 -21.14
N ARG A 217 3.56 3.04 -20.90
CA ARG A 217 3.39 3.79 -19.65
C ARG A 217 1.95 4.25 -19.44
N VAL A 218 1.39 4.86 -20.47
CA VAL A 218 0.05 5.46 -20.39
C VAL A 218 -1.04 4.39 -20.29
N ASP A 219 -0.96 3.35 -21.13
CA ASP A 219 -1.92 2.23 -21.13
C ASP A 219 -1.84 1.43 -19.81
N GLY A 220 -0.62 1.21 -19.29
CA GLY A 220 -0.39 0.56 -18.00
C GLY A 220 -1.01 1.31 -16.81
N LEU A 221 -1.34 2.59 -17.00
CA LEU A 221 -2.04 3.45 -16.03
C LEU A 221 -3.53 3.63 -16.37
N ARG A 222 -4.09 2.78 -17.23
CA ARG A 222 -5.50 2.85 -17.69
C ARG A 222 -5.87 4.21 -18.30
N SER A 223 -4.88 4.89 -18.89
CA SER A 223 -5.02 6.19 -19.53
C SER A 223 -4.88 6.05 -21.05
N THR A 224 -5.16 7.10 -21.80
CA THR A 224 -5.12 7.07 -23.27
C THR A 224 -4.10 8.08 -23.79
N LEU A 225 -3.10 7.61 -24.52
CA LEU A 225 -2.19 8.47 -25.27
C LEU A 225 -2.89 8.93 -26.56
N VAL A 226 -3.29 10.21 -26.59
CA VAL A 226 -4.09 10.74 -27.70
C VAL A 226 -3.23 11.29 -28.83
N GLU A 227 -2.03 11.78 -28.53
CA GLU A 227 -1.13 12.35 -29.52
C GLU A 227 0.31 12.42 -29.02
N VAL A 228 1.28 12.25 -29.93
CA VAL A 228 2.68 12.62 -29.73
C VAL A 228 3.02 13.67 -30.80
N ALA A 229 3.20 14.92 -30.41
CA ALA A 229 3.50 16.04 -31.27
C ALA A 229 5.01 16.33 -31.29
N TYR A 230 5.65 16.18 -32.44
CA TYR A 230 7.03 16.61 -32.65
C TYR A 230 7.05 18.06 -33.14
N VAL A 231 7.81 18.90 -32.48
CA VAL A 231 7.86 20.34 -32.75
C VAL A 231 9.30 20.82 -32.92
N ALA A 232 9.47 21.90 -33.68
CA ALA A 232 10.77 22.59 -33.77
C ALA A 232 11.19 23.12 -32.40
N ASP A 233 12.51 23.21 -32.16
CA ASP A 233 13.10 23.82 -30.96
C ASP A 233 12.97 25.35 -31.00
N GLU A 234 11.73 25.81 -31.06
CA GLU A 234 11.36 27.22 -31.12
C GLU A 234 10.22 27.49 -30.12
N PRO A 235 10.32 28.55 -29.30
CA PRO A 235 9.30 28.89 -28.32
C PRO A 235 7.89 29.03 -28.91
N ALA A 236 7.79 29.61 -30.13
CA ALA A 236 6.50 29.81 -30.79
C ALA A 236 5.84 28.49 -31.21
N ALA A 237 6.62 27.52 -31.74
CA ALA A 237 6.16 26.19 -32.12
C ALA A 237 5.70 25.38 -30.91
N VAL A 238 6.49 25.40 -29.85
CA VAL A 238 6.15 24.76 -28.56
C VAL A 238 4.88 25.38 -27.97
N ALA A 239 4.78 26.72 -27.89
CA ALA A 239 3.60 27.40 -27.36
C ALA A 239 2.33 27.09 -28.17
N ALA A 240 2.42 26.97 -29.50
CA ALA A 240 1.30 26.61 -30.36
C ALA A 240 0.79 25.18 -30.04
N ALA A 241 1.69 24.20 -29.92
CA ALA A 241 1.35 22.82 -29.55
C ALA A 241 0.74 22.77 -28.14
N PHE A 242 1.32 23.43 -27.17
CA PHE A 242 0.82 23.50 -25.80
C PHE A 242 -0.58 24.13 -25.71
N ARG A 243 -0.80 25.24 -26.44
CA ARG A 243 -2.09 25.92 -26.49
C ARG A 243 -3.17 25.02 -27.09
N ARG A 244 -2.86 24.31 -28.15
CA ARG A 244 -3.76 23.35 -28.79
C ARG A 244 -4.14 22.20 -27.89
N LEU A 245 -3.15 21.57 -27.22
CA LEU A 245 -3.34 20.37 -26.42
C LEU A 245 -3.85 20.66 -24.98
N ALA A 246 -3.47 21.80 -24.40
CA ALA A 246 -3.88 22.13 -23.03
C ALA A 246 -5.15 22.97 -22.96
N ARG A 247 -5.54 23.69 -24.04
CA ARG A 247 -6.69 24.61 -24.02
C ARG A 247 -7.68 24.44 -25.19
N GLY A 248 -7.35 23.64 -26.20
CA GLY A 248 -8.22 23.36 -27.33
C GLY A 248 -9.41 22.45 -26.98
N ARG A 249 -10.28 22.22 -27.98
CA ARG A 249 -11.43 21.28 -27.83
C ARG A 249 -11.01 19.86 -27.44
N ALA A 250 -9.79 19.46 -27.86
CA ALA A 250 -9.21 18.14 -27.53
C ALA A 250 -8.36 18.16 -26.25
N ARG A 251 -8.59 19.12 -25.36
CA ARG A 251 -7.80 19.30 -24.14
C ARG A 251 -7.49 17.99 -23.45
N VAL A 252 -6.20 17.82 -23.09
CA VAL A 252 -5.71 16.68 -22.33
C VAL A 252 -5.63 17.02 -20.83
N ASP A 253 -5.67 15.97 -19.99
CA ASP A 253 -5.53 16.11 -18.54
C ASP A 253 -4.06 16.21 -18.14
N LEU A 254 -3.19 15.49 -18.87
CA LEU A 254 -1.76 15.44 -18.63
C LEU A 254 -1.02 15.62 -19.94
N LEU A 255 -0.02 16.50 -19.94
CA LEU A 255 0.86 16.74 -21.06
C LEU A 255 2.30 16.43 -20.65
N LEU A 256 2.89 15.44 -21.32
CA LEU A 256 4.27 15.04 -21.13
C LEU A 256 5.15 15.86 -22.09
N THR A 257 6.36 16.22 -21.66
CA THR A 257 7.32 16.88 -22.54
C THR A 257 8.64 16.12 -22.57
N ALA A 258 9.32 16.09 -23.71
CA ALA A 258 10.65 15.52 -23.86
C ALA A 258 11.55 16.45 -24.69
N GLY A 259 12.86 16.35 -24.44
CA GLY A 259 13.87 17.18 -25.10
C GLY A 259 14.17 18.52 -24.43
N ALA A 260 13.63 18.78 -23.24
CA ALA A 260 13.93 20.00 -22.48
C ALA A 260 15.30 19.93 -21.82
N THR A 261 16.06 21.02 -21.91
CA THR A 261 17.23 21.26 -21.08
C THR A 261 16.77 21.85 -19.75
N SER A 262 16.47 20.99 -18.79
CA SER A 262 15.78 21.37 -17.54
C SER A 262 16.52 22.42 -16.68
N THR A 263 17.80 22.67 -16.96
CA THR A 263 18.63 23.67 -16.27
C THR A 263 18.62 25.02 -16.96
N ASP A 264 18.12 25.12 -18.20
CA ASP A 264 18.12 26.34 -18.97
C ASP A 264 16.73 26.99 -18.98
N PRO A 265 16.54 28.13 -18.31
CA PRO A 265 15.26 28.84 -18.31
C PRO A 265 14.88 29.43 -19.65
N SER A 266 15.82 29.55 -20.59
CA SER A 266 15.59 30.02 -21.95
C SER A 266 15.20 28.91 -22.94
N ASP A 267 15.20 27.65 -22.49
CA ASP A 267 14.75 26.53 -23.30
C ASP A 267 13.33 26.75 -23.84
N ALA A 268 13.12 26.42 -25.12
CA ALA A 268 11.85 26.64 -25.80
C ALA A 268 10.63 26.03 -25.09
N ILE A 269 10.82 24.93 -24.36
CA ILE A 269 9.76 24.32 -23.52
C ILE A 269 9.30 25.30 -22.44
N PHE A 270 10.21 25.91 -21.69
CA PHE A 270 9.86 26.81 -20.57
C PHE A 270 9.35 28.15 -21.08
N VAL A 271 9.96 28.71 -22.12
CA VAL A 271 9.48 29.96 -22.75
C VAL A 271 8.10 29.75 -23.35
N GLY A 272 7.88 28.66 -24.10
CA GLY A 272 6.59 28.30 -24.65
C GLY A 272 5.54 28.02 -23.61
N PHE A 273 5.93 27.39 -22.49
CA PHE A 273 5.05 27.11 -21.35
C PHE A 273 4.61 28.41 -20.66
N ALA A 274 5.53 29.35 -20.43
CA ALA A 274 5.21 30.68 -19.89
C ALA A 274 4.27 31.45 -20.80
N ALA A 275 4.48 31.37 -22.12
CA ALA A 275 3.66 32.06 -23.13
C ALA A 275 2.21 31.60 -23.17
N ILE A 276 1.88 30.42 -22.62
CA ILE A 276 0.50 29.95 -22.43
C ILE A 276 -0.02 30.21 -21.03
N GLY A 277 0.70 30.99 -20.19
CA GLY A 277 0.35 31.21 -18.77
C GLY A 277 0.55 29.98 -17.91
N GLY A 278 1.49 29.13 -18.28
CA GLY A 278 1.93 27.98 -17.51
C GLY A 278 2.74 28.41 -16.27
N ARG A 279 2.58 27.65 -15.19
CA ARG A 279 3.33 27.86 -13.94
C ARG A 279 4.09 26.60 -13.58
N VAL A 280 5.40 26.69 -13.51
CA VAL A 280 6.24 25.62 -12.98
C VAL A 280 5.97 25.47 -11.48
N VAL A 281 5.69 24.26 -11.06
CA VAL A 281 5.44 23.88 -9.65
C VAL A 281 6.72 23.39 -8.99
N SER A 282 7.48 22.56 -9.70
CA SER A 282 8.76 22.05 -9.22
C SER A 282 9.73 21.92 -10.40
N HIS A 283 10.94 22.42 -10.20
CA HIS A 283 12.12 22.14 -11.03
C HIS A 283 12.98 21.14 -10.29
N GLY A 284 13.21 19.98 -10.90
CA GLY A 284 13.84 18.87 -10.25
C GLY A 284 12.96 18.16 -9.22
N VAL A 285 13.29 16.90 -8.94
CA VAL A 285 12.66 16.07 -7.92
C VAL A 285 13.73 15.37 -7.10
N PRO A 286 13.48 15.11 -5.81
CA PRO A 286 14.46 14.46 -4.93
C PRO A 286 14.45 12.93 -5.12
N ALA A 287 14.64 12.46 -6.36
CA ALA A 287 14.76 11.04 -6.68
C ALA A 287 15.67 10.83 -7.90
N HIS A 288 16.50 9.80 -7.88
CA HIS A 288 17.45 9.49 -8.94
C HIS A 288 17.44 7.99 -9.25
N PRO A 289 17.45 7.58 -10.56
CA PRO A 289 17.49 8.39 -11.76
C PRO A 289 16.20 9.19 -12.01
N GLY A 290 16.33 10.30 -12.73
CA GLY A 290 15.22 11.18 -13.11
C GLY A 290 15.10 12.47 -12.29
N SER A 291 16.14 12.85 -11.53
CA SER A 291 16.12 14.05 -10.67
C SER A 291 15.88 15.37 -11.39
N MET A 292 16.11 15.43 -12.71
CA MET A 292 15.99 16.66 -13.51
C MET A 292 14.60 16.83 -14.17
N LEU A 293 13.63 15.99 -13.84
CA LEU A 293 12.27 16.20 -14.34
C LEU A 293 11.65 17.47 -13.74
N TRP A 294 10.66 18.03 -14.41
CA TRP A 294 9.94 19.19 -13.94
C TRP A 294 8.42 18.95 -13.95
N LEU A 295 7.71 19.64 -13.07
CA LEU A 295 6.26 19.59 -12.93
C LEU A 295 5.68 20.99 -13.05
N GLY A 296 4.57 21.13 -13.78
CA GLY A 296 3.90 22.40 -13.99
C GLY A 296 2.40 22.26 -14.21
N ARG A 297 1.71 23.40 -14.29
CA ARG A 297 0.27 23.50 -14.58
C ARG A 297 -0.03 24.65 -15.52
N ALA A 298 -0.93 24.41 -16.48
CA ALA A 298 -1.54 25.46 -17.30
C ALA A 298 -3.06 25.24 -17.32
N GLY A 299 -3.81 26.06 -16.60
CA GLY A 299 -5.23 25.85 -16.37
C GLY A 299 -5.47 24.52 -15.62
N ALA A 300 -6.28 23.64 -16.21
CA ALA A 300 -6.60 22.32 -15.64
C ALA A 300 -5.65 21.20 -16.13
N THR A 301 -4.73 21.48 -17.04
CA THR A 301 -3.77 20.50 -17.57
C THR A 301 -2.51 20.48 -16.72
N THR A 302 -2.11 19.29 -16.28
CA THR A 302 -0.83 19.04 -15.61
C THR A 302 0.25 18.79 -16.69
N PHE A 303 1.44 19.34 -16.47
CA PHE A 303 2.62 19.14 -17.31
C PHE A 303 3.68 18.38 -16.54
N LEU A 304 4.28 17.37 -17.16
CA LEU A 304 5.40 16.60 -16.63
C LEU A 304 6.50 16.50 -17.67
N GLY A 305 7.65 17.10 -17.37
CA GLY A 305 8.85 16.97 -18.20
C GLY A 305 9.56 15.66 -17.92
N LEU A 306 9.69 14.83 -18.94
CA LEU A 306 10.42 13.56 -18.85
C LEU A 306 11.93 13.81 -18.94
N PRO A 307 12.75 13.16 -18.11
CA PRO A 307 14.20 13.22 -18.26
C PRO A 307 14.63 12.47 -19.51
N THR A 308 15.68 12.97 -20.18
CA THR A 308 16.18 12.40 -21.45
C THR A 308 16.53 10.92 -21.32
N CYS A 309 17.18 10.50 -20.22
CA CYS A 309 17.51 9.09 -19.96
C CYS A 309 16.27 8.22 -19.70
N GLY A 310 15.18 8.77 -19.17
CA GLY A 310 13.95 8.05 -18.87
C GLY A 310 12.99 7.96 -20.05
N ALA A 311 13.25 8.71 -21.11
CA ALA A 311 12.40 8.73 -22.30
C ALA A 311 12.46 7.41 -23.09
N TYR A 312 13.59 6.68 -22.99
CA TYR A 312 13.87 5.59 -23.91
C TYR A 312 13.81 4.17 -23.32
N SER A 313 14.33 3.88 -22.13
CA SER A 313 14.41 2.48 -21.68
C SER A 313 14.52 2.27 -20.17
N ARG A 314 14.72 3.31 -19.37
CA ARG A 314 14.91 3.14 -17.92
C ARG A 314 13.74 3.64 -17.10
N ALA A 315 13.41 2.90 -16.05
CA ALA A 315 12.53 3.37 -15.00
C ALA A 315 13.19 4.53 -14.22
N THR A 316 12.45 5.63 -14.04
CA THR A 316 12.93 6.83 -13.38
C THR A 316 11.93 7.36 -12.36
N ALA A 317 12.25 8.45 -11.68
CA ALA A 317 11.32 9.16 -10.81
C ALA A 317 9.99 9.53 -11.50
N ALA A 318 9.98 9.69 -12.85
CA ALA A 318 8.76 9.91 -13.61
C ALA A 318 7.79 8.72 -13.49
N ASP A 319 8.30 7.49 -13.44
CA ASP A 319 7.50 6.27 -13.32
C ASP A 319 6.92 6.05 -11.92
N LEU A 320 7.35 6.83 -10.92
CA LEU A 320 6.70 6.94 -9.62
C LEU A 320 5.70 8.08 -9.58
N LEU A 321 6.08 9.24 -10.12
CA LEU A 321 5.26 10.45 -10.04
C LEU A 321 4.04 10.39 -10.98
N LEU A 322 4.20 9.88 -12.19
CA LEU A 322 3.12 9.76 -13.16
C LEU A 322 1.94 8.93 -12.66
N PRO A 323 2.12 7.73 -12.07
CA PRO A 323 1.04 6.97 -11.43
C PRO A 323 0.33 7.74 -10.32
N TRP A 324 1.05 8.48 -9.49
CA TRP A 324 0.45 9.28 -8.42
C TRP A 324 -0.44 10.41 -8.97
N LEU A 325 0.02 11.10 -10.02
CA LEU A 325 -0.76 12.13 -10.70
C LEU A 325 -2.03 11.53 -11.34
N VAL A 326 -1.92 10.34 -11.91
CA VAL A 326 -3.07 9.61 -12.50
C VAL A 326 -4.01 9.12 -11.40
N ALA A 327 -3.52 8.74 -10.22
CA ALA A 327 -4.34 8.40 -9.05
C ALA A 327 -5.00 9.61 -8.37
N GLY A 328 -4.76 10.82 -8.88
CA GLY A 328 -5.40 12.04 -8.40
C GLY A 328 -4.61 12.84 -7.37
N GLU A 329 -3.31 12.52 -7.18
CA GLU A 329 -2.45 13.36 -6.36
C GLU A 329 -2.34 14.77 -6.95
N ALA A 330 -2.32 15.77 -6.07
CA ALA A 330 -2.15 17.13 -6.51
C ALA A 330 -0.75 17.34 -7.10
N PRO A 331 -0.62 17.99 -8.28
CA PRO A 331 0.69 18.34 -8.82
C PRO A 331 1.27 19.53 -8.04
N ASP A 332 1.77 19.28 -6.85
CA ASP A 332 2.35 20.29 -5.97
C ASP A 332 3.71 19.85 -5.39
N ARG A 333 4.37 20.77 -4.67
CA ARG A 333 5.68 20.50 -4.06
C ARG A 333 5.62 19.43 -2.97
N GLY A 334 4.50 19.30 -2.27
CA GLY A 334 4.31 18.28 -1.24
C GLY A 334 4.32 16.88 -1.84
N THR A 335 3.64 16.68 -2.95
CA THR A 335 3.66 15.42 -3.72
C THR A 335 5.08 15.08 -4.18
N VAL A 336 5.80 16.05 -4.74
CA VAL A 336 7.19 15.87 -5.20
C VAL A 336 8.12 15.54 -4.02
N ALA A 337 7.98 16.24 -2.91
CA ALA A 337 8.85 16.06 -1.73
C ALA A 337 8.77 14.66 -1.12
N ARG A 338 7.64 13.96 -1.25
CA ARG A 338 7.49 12.56 -0.79
C ARG A 338 8.43 11.58 -1.47
N LEU A 339 8.94 11.92 -2.65
CA LEU A 339 9.94 11.08 -3.34
C LEU A 339 11.29 11.03 -2.62
N ALA A 340 11.60 11.99 -1.74
CA ALA A 340 12.92 12.13 -1.11
C ALA A 340 13.32 10.89 -0.30
N HIS A 341 12.41 10.40 0.55
CA HIS A 341 12.67 9.20 1.34
C HIS A 341 12.54 7.94 0.48
N GLY A 342 13.66 7.24 0.27
CA GLY A 342 13.78 6.15 -0.70
C GLY A 342 13.91 6.65 -2.15
N GLY A 343 14.38 7.88 -2.37
CA GLY A 343 14.57 8.50 -3.68
C GLY A 343 15.82 8.02 -4.44
N ILE A 344 16.70 7.23 -3.82
CA ILE A 344 17.78 6.51 -4.52
C ILE A 344 17.17 5.23 -5.10
N LEU A 345 16.86 5.26 -6.41
CA LEU A 345 16.10 4.19 -7.06
C LEU A 345 17.07 3.14 -7.61
N THR A 346 17.37 2.13 -6.81
CA THR A 346 18.23 1.01 -7.20
C THR A 346 17.43 -0.13 -7.85
N ARG A 347 18.15 -1.11 -8.43
CA ARG A 347 17.51 -2.31 -9.01
C ARG A 347 16.67 -3.09 -8.01
N GLU A 348 17.09 -3.14 -6.75
CA GLU A 348 16.39 -3.83 -5.67
C GLU A 348 15.05 -3.14 -5.34
N MET A 349 14.90 -1.87 -5.69
CA MET A 349 13.67 -1.10 -5.48
C MET A 349 12.64 -1.22 -6.62
N ARG A 350 12.83 -2.17 -7.57
CA ARG A 350 11.89 -2.39 -8.68
C ARG A 350 10.44 -2.62 -8.24
N PHE A 351 10.24 -3.16 -7.05
CA PHE A 351 8.91 -3.37 -6.48
C PHE A 351 8.11 -2.06 -6.31
N ARG A 352 8.77 -0.90 -6.25
CA ARG A 352 8.13 0.42 -6.16
C ARG A 352 7.52 0.88 -7.48
N PHE A 353 8.04 0.40 -8.60
CA PHE A 353 7.58 0.81 -9.92
C PHE A 353 6.33 0.07 -10.37
N PRO A 354 5.50 0.67 -11.24
CA PRO A 354 4.40 -0.04 -11.85
C PRO A 354 4.91 -1.20 -12.75
N PRO A 355 4.06 -2.21 -13.01
CA PRO A 355 4.47 -3.41 -13.77
C PRO A 355 5.15 -3.07 -15.11
N TYR A 356 4.67 -2.08 -15.86
CA TYR A 356 5.27 -1.70 -17.14
C TYR A 356 6.71 -1.21 -17.00
N ALA A 357 7.03 -0.52 -15.90
CA ALA A 357 8.38 0.01 -15.67
C ALA A 357 9.36 -1.04 -15.15
N ARG A 358 8.85 -2.10 -14.53
CA ARG A 358 9.69 -3.25 -14.09
C ARG A 358 10.26 -4.04 -15.26
N SER A 359 9.58 -4.04 -16.42
CA SER A 359 10.03 -4.71 -17.63
C SER A 359 10.99 -3.87 -18.47
N LEU A 360 11.00 -2.54 -18.31
CA LEU A 360 11.86 -1.63 -19.09
C LEU A 360 13.36 -1.86 -18.82
N ASP A 361 13.73 -2.24 -17.59
CA ASP A 361 15.13 -2.53 -17.23
C ASP A 361 15.61 -3.94 -17.65
N ALA A 362 14.72 -4.83 -18.09
CA ALA A 362 15.06 -6.21 -18.44
C ALA A 362 15.66 -6.35 -19.85
N SER A 363 15.60 -5.29 -20.66
CA SER A 363 16.04 -5.27 -22.07
C SER A 363 17.50 -4.85 -22.28
N GLU A 364 18.24 -4.50 -21.22
CA GLU A 364 19.67 -4.19 -21.28
C GLU A 364 20.45 -5.28 -20.51
N GLY A 365 20.40 -6.53 -21.00
CA GLY A 365 21.28 -7.62 -20.62
C GLY A 365 22.29 -7.88 -21.71
#